data_2719760f7d8836b5eca9e28a45c47177
#
_entry.id   2719760f7d8836b5eca9e28a45c47177
#
_cell.length_a   1.000
_cell.length_b   1.000
_cell.length_c   1.000
_cell.angle_alpha   90.00
_cell.angle_beta   90.00
_cell.angle_gamma   90.00
#
_symmetry.space_group_name_H-M   'P 1'
#
loop_
_entity.id
_entity.type
_entity.pdbx_description
1 polymer ?
#
loop_
_entity_poly.entity_id
_entity_poly.type
_entity_poly.pdbx_seq_one_letter_code
_entity_poly.pdbx_strand_id
1 'polypeptide(L)'
;MTISVSQKQGRVPVTIISLDGRLDGMNYQQLIDKGHELYKAGARDILLDLTNLTYVSSAGMVAFHNIALLLRGETPPSPDQGWNAYRSMGRSGFAGGGQQHFKLFNPQPEVEHILDMVGFNTIFKIFTAMDEAVNSF
;
A
#
# COMPACT_ATOMS: atom_id res chain seq x y z
N MET A 1 -8.24 -11.73 8.24
CA MET A 1 -7.35 -10.55 8.29
C MET A 1 -8.03 -9.44 9.06
N THR A 2 -7.29 -8.76 9.90
CA THR A 2 -7.77 -7.61 10.66
C THR A 2 -7.12 -6.34 10.14
N ILE A 3 -7.92 -5.31 9.89
CA ILE A 3 -7.44 -3.99 9.46
C ILE A 3 -7.67 -3.01 10.61
N SER A 4 -6.61 -2.34 11.04
CA SER A 4 -6.67 -1.29 12.06
C SER A 4 -6.17 0.01 11.46
N VAL A 5 -6.74 1.13 11.89
CA VAL A 5 -6.38 2.45 11.39
C VAL A 5 -5.99 3.34 12.56
N SER A 6 -4.88 4.05 12.41
CA SER A 6 -4.44 5.06 13.36
C SER A 6 -3.87 6.25 12.60
N GLN A 7 -3.54 7.31 13.32
CA GLN A 7 -2.93 8.51 12.72
C GLN A 7 -1.74 8.96 13.55
N LYS A 8 -0.73 9.45 12.85
CA LYS A 8 0.42 10.10 13.49
C LYS A 8 0.71 11.41 12.79
N GLN A 9 1.13 12.40 13.56
CA GLN A 9 1.53 13.69 13.02
C GLN A 9 3.03 13.69 12.81
N GLY A 10 3.43 13.75 11.52
CA GLY A 10 4.81 14.02 11.12
C GLY A 10 4.89 15.43 10.54
N ARG A 11 5.60 15.57 9.42
CA ARG A 11 5.61 16.82 8.66
C ARG A 11 4.21 17.14 8.11
N VAL A 12 3.44 16.09 7.87
CA VAL A 12 2.04 16.13 7.45
C VAL A 12 1.29 15.08 8.28
N PRO A 13 -0.04 15.15 8.36
CA PRO A 13 -0.81 14.06 8.98
C PRO A 13 -0.64 12.77 8.18
N VAL A 14 -0.26 11.69 8.85
CA VAL A 14 -0.07 10.38 8.21
C VAL A 14 -1.10 9.41 8.77
N THR A 15 -1.85 8.78 7.88
CA THR A 15 -2.79 7.72 8.24
C THR A 15 -2.07 6.38 8.15
N ILE A 16 -2.15 5.58 9.21
CA ILE A 16 -1.51 4.28 9.28
C ILE A 16 -2.57 3.20 9.17
N ILE A 17 -2.45 2.33 8.18
CA ILE A 17 -3.27 1.13 8.05
C ILE A 17 -2.41 -0.06 8.47
N SER A 18 -2.83 -0.75 9.53
CA SER A 18 -2.13 -1.93 10.02
C SER A 18 -2.89 -3.19 9.62
N LEU A 19 -2.17 -4.15 9.03
CA LEU A 19 -2.72 -5.42 8.58
C LEU A 19 -2.21 -6.55 9.47
N ASP A 20 -3.13 -7.40 9.92
CA ASP A 20 -2.81 -8.57 10.73
C ASP A 20 -3.38 -9.82 10.07
N GLY A 21 -2.52 -10.78 9.75
CA GLY A 21 -2.92 -12.04 9.14
C GLY A 21 -2.44 -12.19 7.69
N ARG A 22 -3.31 -12.63 6.82
CA ARG A 22 -3.02 -12.90 5.40
C ARG A 22 -3.84 -12.01 4.51
N LEU A 23 -3.20 -11.43 3.49
CA LEU A 23 -3.89 -10.64 2.48
C LEU A 23 -3.91 -11.43 1.16
N ASP A 24 -5.10 -11.82 0.74
CA ASP A 24 -5.30 -12.66 -0.44
C ASP A 24 -6.57 -12.30 -1.20
N GLY A 25 -6.97 -13.13 -2.16
CA GLY A 25 -8.15 -12.90 -2.99
C GLY A 25 -9.49 -12.90 -2.24
N MET A 26 -9.50 -13.42 -1.00
CA MET A 26 -10.71 -13.43 -0.18
C MET A 26 -10.97 -12.10 0.53
N ASN A 27 -9.92 -11.30 0.74
CA ASN A 27 -10.04 -10.10 1.59
C ASN A 27 -9.37 -8.84 1.01
N TYR A 28 -8.74 -8.92 -0.15
CA TYR A 28 -8.05 -7.76 -0.72
C TYR A 28 -9.00 -6.58 -1.00
N GLN A 29 -10.27 -6.88 -1.31
CA GLN A 29 -11.27 -5.84 -1.53
C GLN A 29 -11.54 -5.02 -0.25
N GLN A 30 -11.45 -5.66 0.91
CA GLN A 30 -11.61 -4.95 2.19
C GLN A 30 -10.54 -3.85 2.35
N LEU A 31 -9.30 -4.15 1.95
CA LEU A 31 -8.23 -3.16 2.00
C LEU A 31 -8.47 -2.03 1.01
N ILE A 32 -8.88 -2.34 -0.21
CA ILE A 32 -9.21 -1.33 -1.22
C ILE A 32 -10.31 -0.41 -0.70
N ASP A 33 -11.38 -0.98 -0.17
CA ASP A 33 -12.52 -0.21 0.34
C ASP A 33 -12.10 0.68 1.50
N LYS A 34 -11.25 0.19 2.39
CA LYS A 34 -10.72 0.99 3.51
C LYS A 34 -9.88 2.17 3.00
N GLY A 35 -9.04 1.94 2.02
CA GLY A 35 -8.24 3.01 1.42
C GLY A 35 -9.10 4.09 0.77
N HIS A 36 -10.14 3.70 0.05
CA HIS A 36 -11.08 4.64 -0.56
C HIS A 36 -11.89 5.39 0.48
N GLU A 37 -12.34 4.73 1.53
CA GLU A 37 -13.04 5.34 2.65
C GLU A 37 -12.18 6.44 3.30
N LEU A 38 -10.93 6.11 3.59
CA LEU A 38 -10.00 7.06 4.21
C LEU A 38 -9.70 8.25 3.27
N TYR A 39 -9.55 7.99 1.98
CA TYR A 39 -9.34 9.05 1.00
C TYR A 39 -10.53 10.02 0.96
N LYS A 40 -11.75 9.50 0.97
CA LYS A 40 -12.96 10.33 1.02
C LYS A 40 -13.03 11.15 2.30
N ALA A 41 -12.49 10.63 3.40
CA ALA A 41 -12.45 11.33 4.68
C ALA A 41 -11.31 12.37 4.76
N GLY A 42 -10.49 12.49 3.73
CA GLY A 42 -9.44 13.50 3.64
C GLY A 42 -8.01 12.98 3.74
N ALA A 43 -7.80 11.69 3.95
CA ALA A 43 -6.45 11.12 4.01
C ALA A 43 -5.75 11.26 2.65
N ARG A 44 -4.50 11.69 2.67
CA ARG A 44 -3.69 11.86 1.45
C ARG A 44 -2.33 11.17 1.54
N ASP A 45 -1.88 10.87 2.75
CA ASP A 45 -0.60 10.20 2.99
C ASP A 45 -0.87 8.97 3.85
N ILE A 46 -0.58 7.79 3.33
CA ILE A 46 -0.87 6.52 3.98
C ILE A 46 0.41 5.71 4.14
N LEU A 47 0.66 5.25 5.36
CA LEU A 47 1.70 4.28 5.68
C LEU A 47 1.03 2.93 5.96
N LEU A 48 1.38 1.92 5.20
CA LEU A 48 0.84 0.58 5.38
C LEU A 48 1.77 -0.22 6.28
N ASP A 49 1.29 -0.54 7.47
CA ASP A 49 2.05 -1.29 8.47
C ASP A 49 1.88 -2.78 8.24
N LEU A 50 2.97 -3.43 7.85
CA LEU A 50 3.00 -4.85 7.50
C LEU A 50 3.62 -5.73 8.58
N THR A 51 3.85 -5.17 9.78
CA THR A 51 4.52 -5.88 10.87
C THR A 51 3.88 -7.24 11.16
N ASN A 52 2.57 -7.31 11.15
CA ASN A 52 1.82 -8.53 11.49
C ASN A 52 1.21 -9.22 10.26
N LEU A 53 1.59 -8.81 9.07
CA LEU A 53 1.14 -9.47 7.83
C LEU A 53 2.05 -10.66 7.55
N THR A 54 1.48 -11.86 7.44
CA THR A 54 2.23 -13.09 7.25
C THR A 54 2.31 -13.55 5.81
N TYR A 55 1.44 -13.01 4.95
CA TYR A 55 1.40 -13.40 3.53
C TYR A 55 0.68 -12.35 2.71
N VAL A 56 1.12 -12.14 1.48
CA VAL A 56 0.42 -11.29 0.51
C VAL A 56 0.39 -12.02 -0.84
N SER A 57 -0.79 -12.12 -1.44
CA SER A 57 -0.97 -12.71 -2.78
C SER A 57 -0.88 -11.62 -3.86
N SER A 58 -0.92 -12.04 -5.14
CA SER A 58 -1.00 -11.08 -6.24
C SER A 58 -2.25 -10.20 -6.15
N ALA A 59 -3.38 -10.74 -5.68
CA ALA A 59 -4.58 -9.95 -5.42
C ALA A 59 -4.33 -8.88 -4.35
N GLY A 60 -3.57 -9.24 -3.29
CA GLY A 60 -3.18 -8.28 -2.26
C GLY A 60 -2.35 -7.13 -2.83
N MET A 61 -1.46 -7.44 -3.76
CA MET A 61 -0.64 -6.41 -4.43
C MET A 61 -1.48 -5.50 -5.33
N VAL A 62 -2.56 -6.02 -5.92
CA VAL A 62 -3.54 -5.19 -6.62
C VAL A 62 -4.12 -4.13 -5.68
N ALA A 63 -4.41 -4.51 -4.44
CA ALA A 63 -4.90 -3.56 -3.43
C ALA A 63 -3.87 -2.46 -3.15
N PHE A 64 -2.60 -2.80 -3.02
CA PHE A 64 -1.54 -1.80 -2.81
C PHE A 64 -1.47 -0.81 -3.97
N HIS A 65 -1.45 -1.31 -5.19
CA HIS A 65 -1.43 -0.46 -6.38
C HIS A 65 -2.67 0.43 -6.50
N ASN A 66 -3.84 -0.13 -6.23
CA ASN A 66 -5.09 0.61 -6.28
C ASN A 66 -5.05 1.84 -5.36
N ILE A 67 -4.67 1.64 -4.11
CA ILE A 67 -4.59 2.72 -3.14
C ILE A 67 -3.53 3.75 -3.54
N ALA A 68 -2.38 3.27 -4.02
CA ALA A 68 -1.29 4.16 -4.45
C ALA A 68 -1.72 5.06 -5.60
N LEU A 69 -2.43 4.52 -6.59
CA LEU A 69 -2.94 5.29 -7.72
C LEU A 69 -3.99 6.31 -7.27
N LEU A 70 -4.86 5.91 -6.37
CA LEU A 70 -5.87 6.79 -5.79
C LEU A 70 -5.22 8.00 -5.12
N LEU A 71 -4.17 7.78 -4.33
CA LEU A 71 -3.46 8.85 -3.62
C LEU A 71 -2.70 9.78 -4.56
N ARG A 72 -2.39 9.34 -5.77
CA ARG A 72 -1.79 10.19 -6.80
C ARG A 72 -2.83 11.03 -7.54
N GLY A 73 -4.11 10.85 -7.25
CA GLY A 73 -5.20 11.52 -7.96
C GLY A 73 -5.59 10.84 -9.26
N GLU A 74 -5.13 9.62 -9.49
CA GLU A 74 -5.49 8.84 -10.68
C GLU A 74 -6.69 7.94 -10.37
N THR A 75 -7.45 7.61 -11.41
CA THR A 75 -8.54 6.65 -11.27
C THR A 75 -7.97 5.25 -11.41
N PRO A 76 -8.00 4.42 -10.35
CA PRO A 76 -7.47 3.07 -10.44
C PRO A 76 -8.31 2.21 -11.39
N PRO A 77 -7.70 1.22 -12.10
CA PRO A 77 -8.48 0.25 -12.86
C PRO A 77 -9.36 -0.57 -11.92
N SER A 78 -10.45 -1.13 -12.46
CA SER A 78 -11.31 -2.03 -11.69
C SER A 78 -10.51 -3.26 -11.25
N PRO A 79 -10.66 -3.75 -10.00
CA PRO A 79 -9.97 -4.96 -9.55
C PRO A 79 -10.24 -6.19 -10.37
N ASP A 80 -11.41 -6.30 -11.02
CA ASP A 80 -11.75 -7.43 -11.89
C ASP A 80 -11.00 -7.42 -13.23
N GLN A 81 -10.29 -6.35 -13.58
CA GLN A 81 -9.37 -6.36 -14.72
C GLN A 81 -8.08 -7.14 -14.43
N GLY A 82 -7.84 -7.47 -13.17
CA GLY A 82 -6.78 -8.35 -12.75
C GLY A 82 -5.41 -7.68 -12.65
N TRP A 83 -4.46 -8.50 -12.20
CA TRP A 83 -3.10 -8.06 -11.90
C TRP A 83 -2.37 -7.43 -13.11
N ASN A 84 -2.61 -7.96 -14.32
CA ASN A 84 -1.89 -7.49 -15.51
C ASN A 84 -2.17 -6.01 -15.82
N ALA A 85 -3.39 -5.55 -15.61
CA ALA A 85 -3.72 -4.13 -15.83
C ALA A 85 -2.96 -3.23 -14.85
N TYR A 86 -2.93 -3.61 -13.57
CA TYR A 86 -2.19 -2.86 -12.54
C TYR A 86 -0.69 -2.89 -12.79
N ARG A 87 -0.16 -4.03 -13.21
CA ARG A 87 1.25 -4.20 -13.49
C ARG A 87 1.71 -3.30 -14.64
N SER A 88 0.93 -3.23 -15.71
CA SER A 88 1.24 -2.35 -16.85
C SER A 88 1.20 -0.88 -16.44
N MET A 89 0.21 -0.48 -15.68
CA MET A 89 0.09 0.88 -15.18
C MET A 89 1.25 1.22 -14.24
N GLY A 90 1.64 0.29 -13.39
CA GLY A 90 2.76 0.48 -12.47
C GLY A 90 4.05 0.82 -13.21
N ARG A 91 4.32 0.11 -14.31
CA ARG A 91 5.53 0.36 -15.09
C ARG A 91 5.56 1.74 -15.73
N SER A 92 4.43 2.22 -16.22
CA SER A 92 4.37 3.54 -16.86
C SER A 92 4.02 4.65 -15.87
N GLY A 93 3.16 4.38 -14.91
CA GLY A 93 2.68 5.38 -13.95
C GLY A 93 3.71 5.77 -12.90
N PHE A 94 4.63 4.86 -12.57
CA PHE A 94 5.66 5.12 -11.56
C PHE A 94 7.03 5.40 -12.17
N ALA A 95 7.13 5.46 -13.48
CA ALA A 95 8.39 5.79 -14.15
C ALA A 95 8.87 7.17 -13.70
N GLY A 96 10.06 7.23 -13.11
CA GLY A 96 10.70 8.50 -12.76
C GLY A 96 10.48 8.99 -11.34
N GLY A 97 9.89 8.23 -10.41
CA GLY A 97 9.79 8.81 -9.09
C GLY A 97 9.29 7.96 -7.94
N GLY A 98 8.70 6.84 -8.21
CA GLY A 98 8.09 6.06 -7.16
C GLY A 98 6.89 6.77 -6.55
N GLN A 99 6.36 6.21 -5.48
CA GLN A 99 5.17 6.69 -4.82
C GLN A 99 5.53 7.51 -3.59
N GLN A 100 5.08 8.77 -3.54
CA GLN A 100 5.39 9.68 -2.43
C GLN A 100 4.34 9.67 -1.32
N HIS A 101 3.13 9.25 -1.62
CA HIS A 101 1.98 9.34 -0.70
C HIS A 101 1.56 8.01 -0.11
N PHE A 102 2.20 6.92 -0.54
CA PHE A 102 1.92 5.57 -0.06
C PHE A 102 3.24 4.84 0.16
N LYS A 103 3.50 4.45 1.40
CA LYS A 103 4.75 3.81 1.79
C LYS A 103 4.46 2.59 2.66
N LEU A 104 5.44 1.69 2.75
CA LEU A 104 5.31 0.43 3.48
C LEU A 104 6.19 0.45 4.72
N PHE A 105 5.73 -0.18 5.79
CA PHE A 105 6.45 -0.24 7.05
C PHE A 105 6.64 -1.68 7.52
N ASN A 106 7.88 -2.04 7.75
CA ASN A 106 8.33 -3.22 8.50
C ASN A 106 7.74 -4.56 8.02
N PRO A 107 7.83 -4.88 6.70
CA PRO A 107 7.34 -6.18 6.23
C PRO A 107 8.15 -7.32 6.84
N GLN A 108 7.48 -8.44 7.12
CA GLN A 108 8.16 -9.66 7.51
C GLN A 108 9.00 -10.19 6.35
N PRO A 109 10.07 -10.99 6.61
CA PRO A 109 10.96 -11.46 5.54
C PRO A 109 10.25 -12.16 4.38
N GLU A 110 9.22 -12.94 4.65
CA GLU A 110 8.46 -13.63 3.60
C GLU A 110 7.69 -12.64 2.72
N VAL A 111 7.09 -11.62 3.33
CA VAL A 111 6.37 -10.58 2.60
C VAL A 111 7.35 -9.71 1.82
N GLU A 112 8.46 -9.34 2.44
CA GLU A 112 9.51 -8.56 1.77
C GLU A 112 10.05 -9.29 0.54
N HIS A 113 10.25 -10.60 0.63
CA HIS A 113 10.69 -11.43 -0.49
C HIS A 113 9.68 -11.39 -1.64
N ILE A 114 8.39 -11.50 -1.34
CA ILE A 114 7.34 -11.42 -2.35
C ILE A 114 7.33 -10.04 -3.03
N LEU A 115 7.45 -8.98 -2.25
CA LEU A 115 7.51 -7.62 -2.77
C LEU A 115 8.72 -7.43 -3.70
N ASP A 116 9.86 -7.97 -3.30
CA ASP A 116 11.08 -7.92 -4.09
C ASP A 116 10.93 -8.66 -5.42
N MET A 117 10.34 -9.84 -5.41
CA MET A 117 10.13 -10.66 -6.61
C MET A 117 9.31 -9.96 -7.68
N VAL A 118 8.35 -9.13 -7.30
CA VAL A 118 7.50 -8.40 -8.24
C VAL A 118 7.97 -6.96 -8.48
N GLY A 119 9.07 -6.55 -7.86
CA GLY A 119 9.64 -5.23 -8.05
C GLY A 119 8.96 -4.10 -7.27
N PHE A 120 8.12 -4.43 -6.29
CA PHE A 120 7.43 -3.40 -5.49
C PHE A 120 8.37 -2.62 -4.60
N ASN A 121 9.51 -3.20 -4.22
CA ASN A 121 10.54 -2.50 -3.46
C ASN A 121 11.18 -1.35 -4.24
N THR A 122 11.04 -1.32 -5.57
CA THR A 122 11.50 -0.19 -6.39
C THR A 122 10.42 0.87 -6.60
N ILE A 123 9.16 0.54 -6.32
CA ILE A 123 8.02 1.44 -6.48
C ILE A 123 7.67 2.09 -5.15
N PHE A 124 7.62 1.31 -4.08
CA PHE A 124 7.23 1.78 -2.75
C PHE A 124 8.44 1.79 -1.83
N LYS A 125 8.64 2.89 -1.12
CA LYS A 125 9.65 2.94 -0.08
C LYS A 125 9.24 2.08 1.09
N ILE A 126 10.19 1.34 1.63
CA ILE A 126 9.99 0.44 2.76
C ILE A 126 10.83 0.95 3.93
N PHE A 127 10.19 1.16 5.07
CA PHE A 127 10.85 1.65 6.28
C PHE A 127 10.80 0.59 7.38
N THR A 128 11.78 0.63 8.27
CA THR A 128 11.83 -0.25 9.44
C THR A 128 11.76 0.53 10.75
N ALA A 129 11.82 1.86 10.69
CA ALA A 129 11.69 2.74 11.85
C ALA A 129 10.45 3.63 11.66
N MET A 130 9.53 3.62 12.63
CA MET A 130 8.26 4.32 12.53
C MET A 130 8.44 5.83 12.39
N ASP A 131 9.30 6.45 13.22
CA ASP A 131 9.51 7.89 13.17
C ASP A 131 10.08 8.33 11.83
N GLU A 132 11.00 7.57 11.28
CA GLU A 132 11.59 7.84 9.97
C GLU A 132 10.53 7.73 8.87
N ALA A 133 9.68 6.70 8.93
CA ALA A 133 8.61 6.49 7.97
C ALA A 133 7.61 7.65 8.00
N VAL A 134 7.15 8.04 9.18
CA VAL A 134 6.17 9.12 9.35
C VAL A 134 6.75 10.45 8.89
N ASN A 135 8.00 10.73 9.18
CA ASN A 135 8.63 11.99 8.80
C ASN A 135 9.11 12.06 7.35
N SER A 136 8.97 10.96 6.61
CA SER A 136 9.36 10.91 5.21
C SER A 136 8.31 11.48 4.25
N PHE A 137 7.08 11.64 4.70
CA PHE A 137 5.99 12.17 3.89
C PHE A 137 6.04 13.68 3.72
#